data_a46a1d61649b1095af796c399be41aa7
#
_entry.id   a46a1d61649b1095af796c399be41aa7
#
_cell.length_a   1.000
_cell.length_b   1.000
_cell.length_c   1.000
_cell.angle_alpha   90.00
_cell.angle_beta   90.00
_cell.angle_gamma   90.00
#
_symmetry.space_group_name_H-M   'P 1'
#
loop_
_entity.id
_entity.type
_entity.pdbx_description
1 polymer ?
#
loop_
_entity_poly.entity_id
_entity_poly.type
_entity_poly.pdbx_seq_one_letter_code
_entity_poly.pdbx_strand_id
1 'polypeptide(L)'
;MVAIERRFLIRPNAPRKGLDMADGDDDYSDAFKRAKLEHDRQREGPTEAKRLQAEADADAAVLSNVVLPQLQAAAQKLEPLGGKVEIRQYGRSGKALRPASVAFRIADRHDQQAYGKGHESRAYLIVPRGGTVTVTSGDGFDVTGQPKQPKNVSEEVGIRRRDDVTIENVKKLIMRAIEEYRNGSPPPGAGDNGDHLK
;
A
#
# COMPACT_ATOMS: atom_id res chain seq x y z
N MET A 1 -40.43 28.93 -9.85
CA MET A 1 -41.08 27.73 -10.41
C MET A 1 -41.33 27.97 -11.87
N VAL A 2 -40.50 27.48 -12.77
CA VAL A 2 -40.65 27.59 -14.23
C VAL A 2 -40.61 26.17 -14.77
N ALA A 3 -41.76 25.70 -15.25
CA ALA A 3 -41.91 24.42 -15.90
C ALA A 3 -41.41 24.50 -17.33
N ILE A 4 -40.45 23.64 -17.70
CA ILE A 4 -39.99 23.51 -19.09
C ILE A 4 -40.69 22.31 -19.70
N GLU A 5 -41.74 22.61 -20.49
CA GLU A 5 -42.37 21.63 -21.40
C GLU A 5 -41.44 21.28 -22.56
N ARG A 6 -40.96 20.04 -22.62
CA ARG A 6 -40.30 19.52 -23.82
C ARG A 6 -41.35 18.91 -24.75
N ARG A 7 -41.65 19.65 -25.83
CA ARG A 7 -42.43 19.14 -26.96
C ARG A 7 -41.60 18.16 -27.77
N PHE A 8 -42.02 16.90 -27.78
CA PHE A 8 -41.55 15.91 -28.75
C PHE A 8 -42.15 16.19 -30.13
N LEU A 9 -41.33 16.62 -31.05
CA LEU A 9 -41.65 16.70 -32.48
C LEU A 9 -41.58 15.30 -33.12
N ILE A 10 -42.74 14.68 -33.33
CA ILE A 10 -42.87 13.46 -34.16
C ILE A 10 -42.68 13.89 -35.63
N ARG A 11 -41.61 13.40 -36.26
CA ARG A 11 -41.41 13.55 -37.70
C ARG A 11 -42.25 12.51 -38.47
N PRO A 12 -42.96 12.91 -39.53
CA PRO A 12 -43.75 11.98 -40.33
C PRO A 12 -42.87 11.04 -41.19
N ASN A 13 -43.36 9.79 -41.29
CA ASN A 13 -42.80 8.68 -42.03
C ASN A 13 -42.47 9.02 -43.50
N ALA A 14 -41.19 8.77 -43.88
CA ALA A 14 -40.81 8.69 -45.30
C ALA A 14 -41.18 7.28 -45.84
N PRO A 15 -41.56 7.16 -47.13
CA PRO A 15 -41.99 5.90 -47.72
C PRO A 15 -40.84 4.85 -47.78
N ARG A 16 -41.08 3.69 -47.26
CA ARG A 16 -40.16 2.56 -47.34
C ARG A 16 -40.07 2.06 -48.77
N LYS A 17 -38.93 2.27 -49.43
CA LYS A 17 -38.52 1.52 -50.60
C LYS A 17 -38.32 0.04 -50.22
N GLY A 18 -38.81 -0.87 -51.05
CA GLY A 18 -38.82 -2.29 -50.83
C GLY A 18 -37.46 -2.83 -50.41
N LEU A 19 -37.47 -3.57 -49.33
CA LEU A 19 -36.36 -4.41 -48.90
C LEU A 19 -36.48 -5.74 -49.64
N ASP A 20 -35.52 -6.01 -50.51
CA ASP A 20 -35.25 -7.35 -51.01
C ASP A 20 -34.99 -8.27 -49.83
N MET A 21 -35.87 -9.24 -49.63
CA MET A 21 -35.69 -10.31 -48.66
C MET A 21 -34.78 -11.40 -49.26
N ALA A 22 -33.48 -11.21 -49.17
CA ALA A 22 -32.50 -12.28 -49.34
C ALA A 22 -31.26 -11.88 -48.54
N ASP A 23 -30.91 -12.69 -47.56
CA ASP A 23 -29.76 -12.67 -46.63
C ASP A 23 -30.03 -12.15 -45.18
N GLY A 24 -31.19 -12.56 -44.60
CA GLY A 24 -31.54 -12.12 -43.21
C GLY A 24 -31.05 -13.02 -42.06
N ASP A 25 -30.48 -14.20 -42.33
CA ASP A 25 -30.14 -15.14 -41.24
C ASP A 25 -28.78 -14.90 -40.59
N ASP A 26 -27.84 -14.27 -41.27
CA ASP A 26 -26.51 -14.00 -40.71
C ASP A 26 -26.50 -12.81 -39.76
N ASP A 27 -27.36 -11.83 -39.97
CA ASP A 27 -27.42 -10.59 -39.16
C ASP A 27 -27.86 -10.84 -37.70
N TYR A 28 -28.82 -11.74 -37.49
CA TYR A 28 -29.30 -12.12 -36.15
C TYR A 28 -28.28 -12.95 -35.39
N SER A 29 -27.55 -13.83 -36.09
CA SER A 29 -26.49 -14.65 -35.51
C SER A 29 -25.33 -13.76 -35.01
N ASP A 30 -24.93 -12.79 -35.81
CA ASP A 30 -23.84 -11.87 -35.43
C ASP A 30 -24.27 -10.87 -34.37
N ALA A 31 -25.49 -10.38 -34.38
CA ALA A 31 -26.04 -9.57 -33.31
C ALA A 31 -26.08 -10.32 -31.97
N PHE A 32 -26.49 -11.63 -32.02
CA PHE A 32 -26.49 -12.45 -30.80
C PHE A 32 -25.11 -12.78 -30.32
N LYS A 33 -24.13 -13.05 -31.19
CA LYS A 33 -22.73 -13.25 -30.83
C LYS A 33 -22.14 -12.01 -30.13
N ARG A 34 -22.40 -10.80 -30.69
CA ARG A 34 -21.96 -9.52 -30.05
C ARG A 34 -22.61 -9.32 -28.70
N ALA A 35 -23.91 -9.51 -28.57
CA ALA A 35 -24.63 -9.38 -27.31
C ALA A 35 -24.14 -10.38 -26.26
N LYS A 36 -23.85 -11.62 -26.67
CA LYS A 36 -23.29 -12.65 -25.81
C LYS A 36 -21.88 -12.27 -25.33
N LEU A 37 -21.03 -11.78 -26.23
CA LEU A 37 -19.66 -11.35 -25.90
C LEU A 37 -19.66 -10.16 -24.92
N GLU A 38 -20.62 -9.25 -25.07
CA GLU A 38 -20.80 -8.11 -24.16
C GLU A 38 -21.34 -8.53 -22.80
N HIS A 39 -22.28 -9.46 -22.78
CA HIS A 39 -22.79 -10.07 -21.56
C HIS A 39 -21.71 -10.86 -20.80
N ASP A 40 -20.87 -11.62 -21.51
CA ASP A 40 -19.78 -12.37 -20.89
C ASP A 40 -18.70 -11.44 -20.33
N ARG A 41 -18.37 -10.35 -21.02
CA ARG A 41 -17.50 -9.27 -20.50
C ARG A 41 -18.06 -8.61 -19.23
N GLN A 42 -19.37 -8.37 -19.20
CA GLN A 42 -20.04 -7.82 -17.99
C GLN A 42 -20.04 -8.81 -16.82
N ARG A 43 -20.02 -10.12 -17.09
CA ARG A 43 -19.91 -11.16 -16.06
C ARG A 43 -18.50 -11.35 -15.55
N GLU A 44 -17.47 -11.11 -16.36
CA GLU A 44 -16.07 -11.19 -15.96
C GLU A 44 -15.69 -10.04 -15.00
N GLY A 45 -16.22 -8.83 -15.18
CA GLY A 45 -15.96 -7.69 -14.34
C GLY A 45 -16.19 -7.90 -12.84
N PRO A 46 -17.35 -8.48 -12.42
CA PRO A 46 -17.59 -8.80 -11.00
C PRO A 46 -16.65 -9.88 -10.45
N THR A 47 -16.21 -10.80 -11.30
CA THR A 47 -15.30 -11.88 -10.92
C THR A 47 -13.89 -11.36 -10.68
N GLU A 48 -13.41 -10.46 -11.54
CA GLU A 48 -12.12 -9.80 -11.37
C GLU A 48 -12.09 -8.88 -10.15
N ALA A 49 -13.14 -8.11 -9.91
CA ALA A 49 -13.27 -7.28 -8.71
C ALA A 49 -13.24 -8.12 -7.43
N LYS A 50 -13.90 -9.28 -7.41
CA LYS A 50 -13.85 -10.22 -6.28
C LYS A 50 -12.45 -10.80 -6.07
N ARG A 51 -11.74 -11.13 -7.15
CA ARG A 51 -10.35 -11.61 -7.09
C ARG A 51 -9.42 -10.55 -6.50
N LEU A 52 -9.48 -9.32 -7.01
CA LEU A 52 -8.68 -8.20 -6.50
C LEU A 52 -9.01 -7.89 -5.03
N GLN A 53 -10.26 -8.02 -4.64
CA GLN A 53 -10.68 -7.87 -3.25
C GLN A 53 -10.06 -8.96 -2.37
N ALA A 54 -10.15 -10.24 -2.79
CA ALA A 54 -9.58 -11.36 -2.04
C ALA A 54 -8.04 -11.26 -1.91
N GLU A 55 -7.34 -10.83 -2.96
CA GLU A 55 -5.90 -10.56 -2.90
C GLU A 55 -5.57 -9.47 -1.88
N ALA A 56 -6.32 -8.38 -1.90
CA ALA A 56 -6.10 -7.28 -0.97
C ALA A 56 -6.45 -7.64 0.48
N ASP A 57 -7.45 -8.50 0.69
CA ASP A 57 -7.79 -9.01 2.03
C ASP A 57 -6.70 -9.97 2.54
N ALA A 58 -6.14 -10.80 1.66
CA ALA A 58 -5.00 -11.67 1.98
C ALA A 58 -3.74 -10.85 2.30
N ASP A 59 -3.47 -9.78 1.56
CA ASP A 59 -2.36 -8.86 1.84
C ASP A 59 -2.53 -8.14 3.19
N ALA A 60 -3.74 -7.70 3.51
CA ALA A 60 -4.04 -7.10 4.81
C ALA A 60 -3.93 -8.12 5.97
N ALA A 61 -4.35 -9.37 5.74
CA ALA A 61 -4.27 -10.43 6.73
C ALA A 61 -2.83 -10.75 7.15
N VAL A 62 -1.87 -10.72 6.22
CA VAL A 62 -0.45 -10.93 6.54
C VAL A 62 0.08 -9.84 7.48
N LEU A 63 -0.30 -8.59 7.24
CA LEU A 63 0.10 -7.50 8.15
C LEU A 63 -0.49 -7.66 9.54
N SER A 64 -1.77 -7.99 9.64
CA SER A 64 -2.47 -8.13 10.93
C SER A 64 -2.07 -9.40 11.70
N ASN A 65 -1.83 -10.50 11.01
CA ASN A 65 -1.61 -11.79 11.64
C ASN A 65 -0.12 -12.11 11.89
N VAL A 66 0.78 -11.51 11.12
CA VAL A 66 2.22 -11.78 11.23
C VAL A 66 2.99 -10.55 11.67
N VAL A 67 2.89 -9.44 10.92
CA VAL A 67 3.75 -8.27 11.15
C VAL A 67 3.42 -7.57 12.48
N LEU A 68 2.16 -7.19 12.66
CA LEU A 68 1.74 -6.44 13.84
C LEU A 68 1.99 -7.16 15.17
N PRO A 69 1.70 -8.46 15.32
CA PRO A 69 1.99 -9.17 16.56
C PRO A 69 3.48 -9.19 16.91
N GLN A 70 4.37 -9.31 15.91
CA GLN A 70 5.81 -9.28 16.15
C GLN A 70 6.31 -7.90 16.56
N LEU A 71 5.79 -6.85 15.95
CA LEU A 71 6.11 -5.46 16.32
C LEU A 71 5.60 -5.14 17.73
N GLN A 72 4.40 -5.58 18.09
CA GLN A 72 3.84 -5.42 19.43
C GLN A 72 4.65 -6.19 20.48
N ALA A 73 5.04 -7.42 20.17
CA ALA A 73 5.90 -8.21 21.05
C ALA A 73 7.29 -7.57 21.24
N ALA A 74 7.85 -6.97 20.19
CA ALA A 74 9.08 -6.20 20.29
C ALA A 74 8.89 -4.96 21.15
N ALA A 75 7.78 -4.22 20.99
CA ALA A 75 7.46 -3.05 21.81
C ALA A 75 7.41 -3.39 23.30
N GLN A 76 6.70 -4.46 23.66
CA GLN A 76 6.61 -4.94 25.06
C GLN A 76 7.98 -5.30 25.67
N LYS A 77 8.89 -5.88 24.86
CA LYS A 77 10.23 -6.28 25.32
C LYS A 77 11.18 -5.10 25.44
N LEU A 78 11.06 -4.09 24.57
CA LEU A 78 11.95 -2.93 24.57
C LEU A 78 11.51 -1.85 25.58
N GLU A 79 10.23 -1.79 25.89
CA GLU A 79 9.69 -0.77 26.80
C GLU A 79 10.35 -0.74 28.20
N PRO A 80 10.57 -1.89 28.89
CA PRO A 80 11.28 -1.90 30.18
C PRO A 80 12.74 -1.47 30.08
N LEU A 81 13.33 -1.53 28.88
CA LEU A 81 14.70 -1.12 28.60
C LEU A 81 14.82 0.36 28.16
N GLY A 82 13.72 1.11 28.21
CA GLY A 82 13.66 2.49 27.73
C GLY A 82 13.41 2.65 26.23
N GLY A 83 13.39 1.56 25.48
CA GLY A 83 13.10 1.58 24.04
C GLY A 83 11.62 1.79 23.74
N LYS A 84 11.33 2.34 22.58
CA LYS A 84 9.97 2.52 22.05
C LYS A 84 9.89 2.02 20.61
N VAL A 85 8.90 1.21 20.30
CA VAL A 85 8.56 0.88 18.91
C VAL A 85 7.37 1.74 18.49
N GLU A 86 7.60 2.68 17.59
CA GLU A 86 6.51 3.46 17.00
C GLU A 86 5.96 2.69 15.82
N ILE A 87 4.66 2.37 15.86
CA ILE A 87 3.96 1.61 14.83
C ILE A 87 2.88 2.50 14.21
N ARG A 88 2.86 2.59 12.88
CA ARG A 88 1.83 3.29 12.12
C ARG A 88 1.19 2.33 11.15
N GLN A 89 -0.14 2.26 11.19
CA GLN A 89 -0.93 1.41 10.31
C GLN A 89 -1.67 2.29 9.31
N TYR A 90 -1.60 1.90 8.05
CA TYR A 90 -2.34 2.53 6.97
C TYR A 90 -3.30 1.48 6.41
N GLY A 91 -4.58 1.76 6.47
CA GLY A 91 -5.63 0.88 5.99
C GLY A 91 -6.32 1.43 4.74
N ARG A 92 -7.20 0.64 4.16
CA ARG A 92 -8.19 1.11 3.19
C ARG A 92 -9.11 2.12 3.87
N SER A 93 -8.86 3.39 3.74
CA SER A 93 -9.82 4.43 4.12
C SER A 93 -10.68 4.76 2.91
N GLY A 94 -11.95 4.52 3.01
CA GLY A 94 -13.14 4.70 2.16
C GLY A 94 -13.07 5.34 0.77
N LYS A 95 -12.18 6.24 0.43
CA LYS A 95 -12.12 6.90 -0.88
C LYS A 95 -10.75 6.86 -1.58
N ALA A 96 -9.68 6.62 -0.86
CA ALA A 96 -8.36 6.41 -1.45
C ALA A 96 -7.99 4.95 -1.24
N LEU A 97 -7.99 4.16 -2.32
CA LEU A 97 -7.54 2.77 -2.36
C LEU A 97 -6.01 2.71 -2.14
N ARG A 98 -5.57 3.12 -0.94
CA ARG A 98 -4.19 2.89 -0.55
C ARG A 98 -4.05 1.44 -0.11
N PRO A 99 -3.03 0.71 -0.56
CA PRO A 99 -2.78 -0.64 -0.07
C PRO A 99 -2.59 -0.59 1.45
N ALA A 100 -3.09 -1.61 2.15
CA ALA A 100 -2.81 -1.76 3.57
C ALA A 100 -1.29 -1.80 3.75
N SER A 101 -0.77 -1.08 4.74
CA SER A 101 0.67 -1.05 5.01
C SER A 101 0.94 -0.77 6.48
N VAL A 102 2.11 -1.20 6.94
CA VAL A 102 2.58 -0.96 8.30
C VAL A 102 3.94 -0.30 8.23
N ALA A 103 4.08 0.83 8.91
CA ALA A 103 5.37 1.45 9.14
C ALA A 103 5.77 1.35 10.60
N PHE A 104 7.07 1.22 10.86
CA PHE A 104 7.59 1.22 12.22
C PHE A 104 8.99 1.83 12.28
N ARG A 105 9.37 2.28 13.48
CA ARG A 105 10.74 2.65 13.82
C ARG A 105 11.04 2.28 15.28
N ILE A 106 12.31 2.06 15.57
CA ILE A 106 12.80 1.94 16.94
C ILE A 106 13.27 3.33 17.39
N ALA A 107 12.86 3.76 18.57
CA ALA A 107 13.24 5.04 19.16
C ALA A 107 13.56 4.86 20.65
N ASP A 108 14.30 5.78 21.24
CA ASP A 108 14.46 5.88 22.68
C ASP A 108 13.44 6.90 23.22
N ARG A 109 12.96 6.68 24.43
CA ARG A 109 12.12 7.65 25.15
C ARG A 109 12.85 8.97 25.41
N HIS A 110 14.15 8.94 25.49
CA HIS A 110 15.00 10.09 25.82
C HIS A 110 15.52 10.84 24.59
N ASP A 111 15.48 10.25 23.39
CA ASP A 111 16.03 10.86 22.17
C ASP A 111 15.41 12.22 21.82
N GLN A 112 14.13 12.42 22.13
CA GLN A 112 13.46 13.69 21.85
C GLN A 112 13.93 14.84 22.76
N GLN A 113 14.46 14.52 23.94
CA GLN A 113 14.91 15.54 24.93
C GLN A 113 16.41 15.80 24.89
N ALA A 114 17.21 14.77 24.60
CA ALA A 114 18.66 14.83 24.72
C ALA A 114 19.40 15.29 23.45
N TYR A 115 18.89 14.99 22.28
CA TYR A 115 19.66 15.14 21.02
C TYR A 115 19.06 16.13 20.01
N GLY A 116 17.97 16.83 20.34
CA GLY A 116 17.37 17.79 19.45
C GLY A 116 16.83 17.10 18.15
N LYS A 117 16.58 17.90 17.11
CA LYS A 117 15.94 17.45 15.87
C LYS A 117 16.81 16.56 14.95
N GLY A 118 18.00 16.15 15.36
CA GLY A 118 19.02 15.55 14.50
C GLY A 118 19.13 14.01 14.52
N HIS A 119 18.60 13.34 15.54
CA HIS A 119 18.73 11.88 15.68
C HIS A 119 17.42 11.19 15.30
N GLU A 120 17.15 11.08 13.99
CA GLU A 120 16.01 10.33 13.53
C GLU A 120 16.41 8.86 13.31
N SER A 121 15.90 7.97 14.16
CA SER A 121 16.06 6.52 13.96
C SER A 121 15.41 6.10 12.65
N ARG A 122 16.03 5.09 12.01
CA ARG A 122 15.54 4.57 10.73
C ARG A 122 14.12 4.06 10.83
N ALA A 123 13.29 4.46 9.88
CA ALA A 123 11.91 4.00 9.74
C ALA A 123 11.80 2.96 8.61
N TYR A 124 10.92 2.00 8.80
CA TYR A 124 10.62 0.95 7.83
C TYR A 124 9.15 1.00 7.44
N LEU A 125 8.84 0.71 6.19
CA LEU A 125 7.46 0.59 5.68
C LEU A 125 7.34 -0.73 4.92
N ILE A 126 6.34 -1.53 5.27
CA ILE A 126 5.99 -2.82 4.67
C ILE A 126 4.68 -2.64 3.91
N VAL A 127 4.72 -2.85 2.60
CA VAL A 127 3.57 -2.69 1.69
C VAL A 127 3.36 -3.97 0.89
N PRO A 128 2.44 -4.85 1.29
CA PRO A 128 2.00 -5.94 0.43
C PRO A 128 1.06 -5.41 -0.65
N ARG A 129 1.20 -5.94 -1.87
CA ARG A 129 0.36 -5.60 -3.01
C ARG A 129 0.32 -6.71 -4.03
N GLY A 130 -0.83 -7.38 -4.17
CA GLY A 130 -1.04 -8.42 -5.19
C GLY A 130 -0.05 -9.59 -5.06
N GLY A 131 0.18 -10.05 -3.82
CA GLY A 131 1.11 -11.14 -3.54
C GLY A 131 2.59 -10.78 -3.49
N THR A 132 2.98 -9.57 -3.92
CA THR A 132 4.33 -9.02 -3.72
C THR A 132 4.40 -8.20 -2.45
N VAL A 133 5.58 -8.07 -1.86
CA VAL A 133 5.80 -7.23 -0.68
C VAL A 133 7.00 -6.32 -0.93
N THR A 134 6.78 -5.02 -0.73
CA THR A 134 7.85 -4.03 -0.78
C THR A 134 8.17 -3.59 0.64
N VAL A 135 9.44 -3.72 1.03
CA VAL A 135 9.97 -3.16 2.27
C VAL A 135 10.88 -1.99 1.91
N THR A 136 10.56 -0.82 2.43
CA THR A 136 11.41 0.37 2.27
C THR A 136 11.92 0.83 3.62
N SER A 137 13.13 1.42 3.64
CA SER A 137 13.70 2.07 4.82
C SER A 137 14.14 3.49 4.50
N GLY A 138 14.13 4.38 5.49
CA GLY A 138 14.58 5.76 5.35
C GLY A 138 14.75 6.44 6.71
N ASP A 139 15.27 7.65 6.71
CA ASP A 139 15.59 8.39 7.94
C ASP A 139 14.32 9.01 8.54
N GLY A 140 13.84 8.41 9.63
CA GLY A 140 12.63 8.83 10.31
C GLY A 140 11.36 8.78 9.48
N PHE A 141 10.30 9.39 9.99
CA PHE A 141 9.03 9.53 9.30
C PHE A 141 8.85 10.95 8.74
N ASP A 142 8.32 11.05 7.53
CA ASP A 142 7.81 12.30 6.99
C ASP A 142 6.45 12.69 7.61
N VAL A 143 5.88 13.81 7.17
CA VAL A 143 4.58 14.30 7.65
C VAL A 143 3.41 13.35 7.31
N THR A 144 3.59 12.48 6.32
CA THR A 144 2.61 11.45 5.93
C THR A 144 2.81 10.14 6.71
N GLY A 145 3.90 10.05 7.48
CA GLY A 145 4.28 8.88 8.25
C GLY A 145 5.01 7.80 7.45
N GLN A 146 5.46 8.13 6.26
CA GLN A 146 6.33 7.25 5.46
C GLN A 146 7.81 7.51 5.78
N PRO A 147 8.71 6.53 5.53
CA PRO A 147 10.14 6.76 5.65
C PRO A 147 10.59 7.92 4.74
N LYS A 148 11.40 8.82 5.25
CA LYS A 148 12.02 9.89 4.45
C LYS A 148 13.05 9.28 3.51
N GLN A 149 13.12 9.77 2.26
CA GLN A 149 14.04 9.28 1.23
C GLN A 149 14.07 7.74 1.15
N PRO A 150 12.92 7.09 0.88
CA PRO A 150 12.78 5.64 1.02
C PRO A 150 13.69 4.89 0.04
N LYS A 151 14.47 3.95 0.56
CA LYS A 151 15.25 2.96 -0.20
C LYS A 151 14.58 1.61 -0.10
N ASN A 152 14.43 0.88 -1.23
CA ASN A 152 13.93 -0.48 -1.21
C ASN A 152 14.99 -1.42 -0.60
N VAL A 153 14.60 -2.15 0.43
CA VAL A 153 15.43 -3.11 1.16
C VAL A 153 14.85 -4.52 1.16
N SER A 154 13.82 -4.79 0.36
CA SER A 154 13.12 -6.07 0.31
C SER A 154 14.06 -7.26 0.09
N GLU A 155 15.08 -7.09 -0.77
CA GLU A 155 16.09 -8.13 -1.04
C GLU A 155 16.99 -8.37 0.16
N GLU A 156 17.44 -7.30 0.78
CA GLU A 156 18.36 -7.35 1.91
C GLU A 156 17.72 -8.02 3.14
N VAL A 157 16.40 -7.87 3.31
CA VAL A 157 15.65 -8.47 4.43
C VAL A 157 14.98 -9.80 4.07
N GLY A 158 15.07 -10.24 2.80
CA GLY A 158 14.50 -11.50 2.33
C GLY A 158 12.97 -11.52 2.29
N ILE A 159 12.32 -10.36 2.12
CA ILE A 159 10.86 -10.23 2.06
C ILE A 159 10.49 -9.61 0.71
N ARG A 160 10.11 -10.43 -0.27
CA ARG A 160 9.71 -10.00 -1.62
C ARG A 160 8.28 -10.40 -1.97
N ARG A 161 7.81 -11.50 -1.39
CA ARG A 161 6.47 -12.07 -1.62
C ARG A 161 5.71 -12.17 -0.31
N ARG A 162 4.42 -12.30 -0.40
CA ARG A 162 3.56 -12.50 0.77
C ARG A 162 4.00 -13.71 1.61
N ASP A 163 4.39 -14.79 0.96
CA ASP A 163 4.83 -16.02 1.64
C ASP A 163 6.18 -15.85 2.36
N ASP A 164 6.99 -14.86 1.97
CA ASP A 164 8.24 -14.53 2.66
C ASP A 164 7.99 -13.77 3.98
N VAL A 165 6.77 -13.25 4.19
CA VAL A 165 6.40 -12.55 5.44
C VAL A 165 6.13 -13.58 6.52
N THR A 166 7.20 -14.18 7.02
CA THR A 166 7.18 -15.15 8.13
C THR A 166 7.54 -14.45 9.44
N ILE A 167 7.20 -15.08 10.56
CA ILE A 167 7.60 -14.60 11.89
C ILE A 167 9.11 -14.41 11.97
N GLU A 168 9.88 -15.34 11.39
CA GLU A 168 11.34 -15.29 11.39
C GLU A 168 11.88 -14.08 10.62
N ASN A 169 11.39 -13.85 9.39
CA ASN A 169 11.87 -12.75 8.57
C ASN A 169 11.46 -11.39 9.15
N VAL A 170 10.27 -11.28 9.75
CA VAL A 170 9.85 -10.08 10.48
C VAL A 170 10.72 -9.83 11.71
N LYS A 171 11.09 -10.87 12.47
CA LYS A 171 12.06 -10.75 13.58
C LYS A 171 13.43 -10.29 13.10
N LYS A 172 13.94 -10.82 11.99
CA LYS A 172 15.22 -10.36 11.38
C LYS A 172 15.14 -8.88 11.01
N LEU A 173 14.03 -8.44 10.44
CA LEU A 173 13.81 -7.03 10.11
C LEU A 173 13.81 -6.13 11.36
N ILE A 174 13.14 -6.57 12.45
CA ILE A 174 13.13 -5.85 13.73
C ILE A 174 14.54 -5.81 14.34
N MET A 175 15.27 -6.92 14.34
CA MET A 175 16.65 -6.97 14.83
C MET A 175 17.56 -6.02 14.05
N ARG A 176 17.44 -5.99 12.73
CA ARG A 176 18.14 -5.02 11.90
C ARG A 176 17.82 -3.56 12.30
N ALA A 177 16.56 -3.25 12.53
CA ALA A 177 16.15 -1.91 12.97
C ALA A 177 16.77 -1.53 14.32
N ILE A 178 16.91 -2.50 15.25
CA ILE A 178 17.57 -2.30 16.54
C ILE A 178 19.09 -2.08 16.35
N GLU A 179 19.72 -2.84 15.47
CA GLU A 179 21.14 -2.69 15.16
C GLU A 179 21.45 -1.34 14.51
N GLU A 180 20.62 -0.92 13.56
CA GLU A 180 20.74 0.37 12.91
C GLU A 180 20.48 1.53 13.89
N TYR A 181 19.57 1.37 14.83
CA TYR A 181 19.37 2.32 15.92
C TYR A 181 20.65 2.46 16.78
N ARG A 182 21.28 1.34 17.15
CA ARG A 182 22.54 1.34 17.92
C ARG A 182 23.71 1.98 17.17
N ASN A 183 23.77 1.75 15.84
CA ASN A 183 24.84 2.25 14.97
C ASN A 183 24.52 3.62 14.36
N GLY A 184 23.42 4.24 14.80
CA GLY A 184 22.99 5.56 14.34
C GLY A 184 24.14 6.55 14.47
N SER A 185 24.36 7.33 13.41
CA SER A 185 25.47 8.30 13.31
C SER A 185 25.55 9.17 14.54
N PRO A 186 26.77 9.42 15.08
CA PRO A 186 26.94 10.39 16.15
C PRO A 186 26.35 11.74 15.73
N PRO A 187 25.80 12.52 16.68
CA PRO A 187 25.20 13.82 16.38
C PRO A 187 26.21 14.68 15.58
N PRO A 188 25.75 15.41 14.55
CA PRO A 188 26.62 16.33 13.83
C PRO A 188 27.20 17.36 14.82
N GLY A 189 28.46 17.28 15.10
CA GLY A 189 29.18 18.12 16.08
C GLY A 189 29.98 17.36 17.13
N ALA A 190 29.87 16.01 17.22
CA ALA A 190 30.69 15.25 18.19
C ALA A 190 32.09 14.90 17.64
N GLY A 191 32.44 15.28 16.43
CA GLY A 191 33.73 15.08 15.80
C GLY A 191 34.26 16.38 15.26
N ASP A 192 34.82 17.22 16.03
CA ASP A 192 35.95 18.09 15.75
C ASP A 192 36.17 19.16 16.86
N ASN A 193 36.34 18.69 18.09
CA ASN A 193 37.08 19.49 19.05
C ASN A 193 38.57 19.11 18.96
N GLY A 194 39.06 18.96 17.71
CA GLY A 194 40.47 18.84 17.43
C GLY A 194 41.16 20.17 17.61
N ASP A 195 41.88 20.31 18.72
CA ASP A 195 43.11 21.06 18.91
C ASP A 195 43.44 22.14 17.85
N HIS A 196 42.99 23.33 18.07
CA HIS A 196 43.75 24.52 17.69
C HIS A 196 44.09 25.37 18.90
N LEU A 197 44.87 24.79 19.82
CA LEU A 197 45.75 25.56 20.69
C LEU A 197 47.13 25.55 20.07
N LYS A 198 47.46 26.58 19.34
CA LYS A 198 48.82 27.10 19.18
C LYS A 198 48.77 28.59 19.26
#